data_87f8ba10f629306eeb5dfe1913ddb184
#
_entry.id   87f8ba10f629306eeb5dfe1913ddb184
#
_cell.length_a   1.000
_cell.length_b   1.000
_cell.length_c   1.000
_cell.angle_alpha   90.00
_cell.angle_beta   90.00
_cell.angle_gamma   90.00
#
_symmetry.space_group_name_H-M   'P 1'
#
loop_
_entity.id
_entity.type
_entity.pdbx_description
1 polymer ?
#
loop_
_entity_poly.entity_id
_entity_poly.type
_entity_poly.pdbx_seq_one_letter_code
_entity_poly.pdbx_strand_id
1 'polypeptide(L)'
;ESMMRALVLVRSALRDSGRLVLDAFVPGPDTGGDRVGIRSITTESVVLTVSRHDDQEKRIIGQFVELRNGAPVRLRPWAVRYVLPAELDTLAERAGLRLLERHADGSSTTFTPESQRHVSVYRPS
;
A
#
# COMPACT_ATOMS: atom_id res chain seq x y z
N GLU A 1 -11.82 1.37 8.85
CA GLU A 1 -12.22 2.40 9.81
C GLU A 1 -11.43 3.69 9.64
N SER A 2 -10.11 3.64 9.82
CA SER A 2 -9.27 4.82 9.65
C SER A 2 -9.22 5.32 8.20
N MET A 3 -9.30 4.43 7.23
CA MET A 3 -9.36 4.83 5.81
C MET A 3 -10.66 5.60 5.54
N MET A 4 -11.79 5.14 6.07
CA MET A 4 -13.07 5.83 5.91
C MET A 4 -13.02 7.24 6.48
N ARG A 5 -12.44 7.39 7.67
CA ARG A 5 -12.27 8.72 8.29
C ARG A 5 -11.42 9.65 7.42
N ALA A 6 -10.32 9.12 6.89
CA ALA A 6 -9.44 9.89 6.01
C ALA A 6 -10.18 10.36 4.76
N LEU A 7 -10.96 9.47 4.14
CA LEU A 7 -11.73 9.81 2.94
C LEU A 7 -12.79 10.88 3.21
N VAL A 8 -13.48 10.79 4.35
CA VAL A 8 -14.46 11.80 4.75
C VAL A 8 -13.79 13.16 4.92
N LEU A 9 -12.64 13.20 5.58
CA LEU A 9 -11.91 14.45 5.77
C LEU A 9 -11.43 15.03 4.44
N VAL A 10 -10.92 14.20 3.57
CA VAL A 10 -10.49 14.64 2.23
C VAL A 10 -11.68 15.20 1.47
N ARG A 11 -12.81 14.49 1.48
CA ARG A 11 -14.01 14.98 0.77
C ARG A 11 -14.44 16.36 1.27
N SER A 12 -14.41 16.57 2.58
CA SER A 12 -14.78 17.85 3.16
C SER A 12 -13.84 18.99 2.76
N ALA A 13 -12.59 18.67 2.44
CA ALA A 13 -11.59 19.66 2.07
C ALA A 13 -11.53 19.91 0.55
N LEU A 14 -12.14 19.04 -0.26
CA LEU A 14 -12.10 19.19 -1.71
C LEU A 14 -13.17 20.14 -2.21
N ARG A 15 -12.78 20.98 -3.16
CA ARG A 15 -13.72 21.75 -3.97
C ARG A 15 -14.36 20.83 -5.00
N ASP A 16 -15.47 21.25 -5.60
CA ASP A 16 -16.16 20.46 -6.62
C ASP A 16 -15.26 20.12 -7.81
N SER A 17 -14.30 20.96 -8.14
CA SER A 17 -13.31 20.72 -9.19
C SER A 17 -12.08 19.97 -8.68
N GLY A 18 -12.01 19.67 -7.39
CA GLY A 18 -10.87 19.01 -6.79
C GLY A 18 -10.76 17.55 -7.18
N ARG A 19 -9.58 17.01 -6.99
CA ARG A 19 -9.30 15.58 -7.26
C ARG A 19 -8.49 15.01 -6.11
N LEU A 20 -8.79 13.76 -5.75
CA LEU A 20 -7.99 12.97 -4.83
C LEU A 20 -7.23 11.93 -5.65
N VAL A 21 -5.91 11.92 -5.53
CA VAL A 21 -5.07 10.93 -6.19
C VAL A 21 -4.50 10.00 -5.13
N LEU A 22 -4.75 8.71 -5.26
CA LEU A 22 -4.20 7.68 -4.37
C LEU A 22 -3.29 6.77 -5.16
N ASP A 23 -2.09 6.57 -4.64
CA ASP A 23 -1.08 5.69 -5.20
C ASP A 23 -0.82 4.60 -4.16
N ALA A 24 -1.15 3.38 -4.48
CA ALA A 24 -1.06 2.28 -3.52
C ALA A 24 -0.63 0.98 -4.21
N PHE A 25 0.00 0.11 -3.43
CA PHE A 25 0.35 -1.21 -3.93
C PHE A 25 -0.86 -2.15 -3.86
N VAL A 26 -0.83 -3.16 -4.71
CA VAL A 26 -1.81 -4.25 -4.71
C VAL A 26 -1.01 -5.54 -4.50
N PRO A 27 -1.23 -6.28 -3.39
CA PRO A 27 -0.51 -7.53 -3.18
C PRO A 27 -0.82 -8.53 -4.31
N GLY A 28 0.22 -9.19 -4.80
CA GLY A 28 0.06 -10.21 -5.83
C GLY A 28 -0.62 -11.47 -5.30
N PRO A 29 -1.03 -12.39 -6.18
CA PRO A 29 -1.78 -13.58 -5.78
C PRO A 29 -1.00 -14.54 -4.88
N ASP A 30 0.34 -14.50 -4.92
CA ASP A 30 1.20 -15.41 -4.16
C ASP A 30 1.80 -14.76 -2.93
N THR A 31 1.16 -13.77 -2.35
CA THR A 31 1.75 -12.99 -1.27
C THR A 31 1.36 -13.43 0.12
N GLY A 32 0.54 -14.47 0.27
CA GLY A 32 0.18 -15.00 1.59
C GLY A 32 1.37 -15.67 2.28
N GLY A 33 1.39 -15.67 3.63
CA GLY A 33 2.39 -16.37 4.43
C GLY A 33 3.65 -15.58 4.69
N ASP A 34 4.70 -16.32 4.99
CA ASP A 34 5.98 -15.76 5.44
C ASP A 34 6.95 -15.63 4.29
N ARG A 35 7.71 -14.53 4.29
CA ARG A 35 8.72 -14.26 3.26
C ARG A 35 9.98 -13.70 3.89
N VAL A 36 11.10 -13.98 3.22
CA VAL A 36 12.37 -13.34 3.53
C VAL A 36 13.00 -12.89 2.21
N GLY A 37 13.54 -11.69 2.21
CA GLY A 37 14.21 -11.15 1.03
C GLY A 37 15.42 -10.34 1.41
N ILE A 38 16.22 -10.02 0.42
CA ILE A 38 17.41 -9.18 0.60
C ILE A 38 17.03 -7.75 0.23
N ARG A 39 17.24 -6.83 1.17
CA ARG A 39 17.01 -5.42 0.92
C ARG A 39 18.29 -4.71 0.46
N SER A 40 19.41 -5.05 1.07
CA SER A 40 20.70 -4.52 0.66
C SER A 40 21.83 -5.44 1.09
N ILE A 41 22.91 -5.43 0.32
CA ILE A 41 24.15 -6.16 0.63
C ILE A 41 25.31 -5.23 0.35
N THR A 42 26.23 -5.16 1.30
CA THR A 42 27.53 -4.53 1.13
C THR A 42 28.59 -5.49 1.66
N THR A 43 29.86 -5.11 1.56
CA THR A 43 30.94 -5.94 2.13
C THR A 43 30.91 -6.00 3.67
N GLU A 44 30.17 -5.10 4.31
CA GLU A 44 30.16 -4.98 5.77
C GLU A 44 28.79 -5.22 6.39
N SER A 45 27.74 -5.22 5.60
CA SER A 45 26.38 -5.35 6.12
C SER A 45 25.45 -6.04 5.17
N VAL A 46 24.43 -6.67 5.76
CA VAL A 46 23.29 -7.24 5.04
C VAL A 46 22.02 -6.75 5.73
N VAL A 47 21.06 -6.28 4.96
CA VAL A 47 19.73 -5.97 5.47
C VAL A 47 18.73 -6.90 4.83
N LEU A 48 18.03 -7.66 5.66
CA LEU A 48 16.97 -8.56 5.23
C LEU A 48 15.62 -7.93 5.51
N THR A 49 14.65 -8.24 4.65
CA THR A 49 13.24 -7.98 4.94
C THR A 49 12.59 -9.30 5.29
N VAL A 50 12.04 -9.42 6.47
CA VAL A 50 11.31 -10.60 6.92
C VAL A 50 9.87 -10.16 7.14
N SER A 51 8.91 -10.85 6.54
CA SER A 51 7.52 -10.41 6.63
C SER A 51 6.54 -11.58 6.71
N ARG A 52 5.38 -11.28 7.27
CA ARG A 52 4.25 -12.20 7.33
C ARG A 52 3.02 -11.48 6.81
N HIS A 53 2.37 -12.08 5.82
CA HIS A 53 1.18 -11.54 5.20
C HIS A 53 -0.05 -12.32 5.62
N ASP A 54 -1.02 -11.62 6.20
CA ASP A 54 -2.34 -12.14 6.50
C ASP A 54 -3.33 -11.53 5.49
N ASP A 55 -3.70 -12.31 4.48
CA ASP A 55 -4.57 -11.83 3.42
C ASP A 55 -6.03 -11.69 3.86
N GLN A 56 -6.45 -12.38 4.91
CA GLN A 56 -7.79 -12.24 5.45
C GLN A 56 -7.94 -10.91 6.19
N GLU A 57 -6.93 -10.57 6.99
CA GLU A 57 -6.92 -9.31 7.73
C GLU A 57 -6.36 -8.15 6.89
N LYS A 58 -5.87 -8.42 5.71
CA LYS A 58 -5.25 -7.45 4.80
C LYS A 58 -4.15 -6.66 5.51
N ARG A 59 -3.25 -7.41 6.11
CA ARG A 59 -2.19 -6.86 6.94
C ARG A 59 -0.87 -7.57 6.64
N ILE A 60 0.19 -6.79 6.58
CA ILE A 60 1.54 -7.31 6.46
C ILE A 60 2.35 -6.74 7.62
N ILE A 61 3.01 -7.61 8.37
CA ILE A 61 3.93 -7.20 9.43
C ILE A 61 5.32 -7.69 9.07
N GLY A 62 6.33 -6.97 9.50
CA GLY A 62 7.68 -7.37 9.19
C GLY A 62 8.74 -6.70 10.02
N GLN A 63 9.97 -7.08 9.71
CA GLN A 63 11.17 -6.53 10.30
C GLN A 63 12.17 -6.27 9.17
N PHE A 64 12.88 -5.15 9.27
CA PHE A 64 14.16 -5.04 8.59
C PHE A 64 15.21 -5.55 9.58
N VAL A 65 15.94 -6.57 9.18
CA VAL A 65 16.97 -7.20 10.02
C VAL A 65 18.33 -6.74 9.51
N GLU A 66 19.00 -5.92 10.27
CA GLU A 66 20.32 -5.41 9.90
C GLU A 66 21.40 -6.21 10.61
N LEU A 67 22.26 -6.81 9.78
CA LEU A 67 23.43 -7.57 10.24
C LEU A 67 24.68 -6.81 9.78
N ARG A 68 25.44 -6.33 10.71
CA ARG A 68 26.65 -5.58 10.40
C ARG A 68 27.83 -6.21 11.12
N ASN A 69 28.97 -6.30 10.41
CA ASN A 69 30.18 -6.85 10.99
C ASN A 69 30.57 -6.10 12.27
N GLY A 70 30.77 -6.83 13.37
CA GLY A 70 31.22 -6.28 14.63
C GLY A 70 30.16 -5.52 15.43
N ALA A 71 28.88 -5.57 15.02
CA ALA A 71 27.80 -4.89 15.70
C ALA A 71 26.67 -5.86 16.09
N PRO A 72 25.87 -5.54 17.13
CA PRO A 72 24.69 -6.33 17.44
C PRO A 72 23.67 -6.31 16.30
N VAL A 73 22.86 -7.36 16.20
CA VAL A 73 21.74 -7.40 15.28
C VAL A 73 20.76 -6.28 15.62
N ARG A 74 20.29 -5.59 14.60
CA ARG A 74 19.32 -4.53 14.76
C ARG A 74 18.04 -4.89 14.04
N LEU A 75 16.91 -4.83 14.75
CA LEU A 75 15.59 -5.07 14.20
C LEU A 75 14.83 -3.75 14.09
N ARG A 76 14.18 -3.53 12.96
CA ARG A 76 13.31 -2.38 12.74
C ARG A 76 11.94 -2.88 12.32
N PRO A 77 10.97 -2.92 13.24
CA PRO A 77 9.63 -3.43 12.94
C PRO A 77 8.82 -2.46 12.09
N TRP A 78 7.94 -3.03 11.28
CA TRP A 78 6.97 -2.26 10.52
C TRP A 78 5.69 -3.06 10.35
N ALA A 79 4.59 -2.37 10.11
CA ALA A 79 3.31 -2.99 9.85
C ALA A 79 2.55 -2.14 8.83
N VAL A 80 1.84 -2.80 7.93
CA VAL A 80 1.04 -2.15 6.88
C VAL A 80 -0.31 -2.83 6.84
N ARG A 81 -1.37 -2.03 6.75
CA ARG A 81 -2.70 -2.49 6.35
C ARG A 81 -2.98 -1.96 4.97
N TYR A 82 -3.71 -2.74 4.17
CA TYR A 82 -4.02 -2.32 2.82
C TYR A 82 -5.50 -2.54 2.52
N VAL A 83 -5.97 -1.84 1.49
CA VAL A 83 -7.33 -1.93 1.01
C VAL A 83 -7.26 -2.25 -0.48
N LEU A 84 -8.01 -3.26 -0.92
CA LEU A 84 -8.05 -3.60 -2.33
C LEU A 84 -8.85 -2.55 -3.11
N PRO A 85 -8.56 -2.39 -4.42
CA PRO A 85 -9.22 -1.34 -5.20
C PRO A 85 -10.74 -1.32 -5.13
N ALA A 86 -11.39 -2.48 -5.20
CA ALA A 86 -12.85 -2.54 -5.13
C ALA A 86 -13.39 -2.09 -3.77
N GLU A 87 -12.72 -2.44 -2.68
CA GLU A 87 -13.08 -1.98 -1.35
C GLU A 87 -12.87 -0.48 -1.21
N LEU A 88 -11.77 0.01 -1.76
CA LEU A 88 -11.46 1.44 -1.72
C LEU A 88 -12.56 2.23 -2.42
N ASP A 89 -13.04 1.74 -3.56
CA ASP A 89 -14.12 2.38 -4.31
C ASP A 89 -15.41 2.45 -3.48
N THR A 90 -15.74 1.36 -2.79
CA THR A 90 -16.92 1.31 -1.92
C THR A 90 -16.81 2.33 -0.78
N LEU A 91 -15.64 2.41 -0.14
CA LEU A 91 -15.42 3.37 0.93
C LEU A 91 -15.47 4.81 0.40
N ALA A 92 -14.91 5.04 -0.78
CA ALA A 92 -14.93 6.36 -1.43
C ALA A 92 -16.35 6.80 -1.71
N GLU A 93 -17.20 5.92 -2.23
CA GLU A 93 -18.61 6.23 -2.49
C GLU A 93 -19.32 6.63 -1.21
N ARG A 94 -19.10 5.92 -0.12
CA ARG A 94 -19.68 6.25 1.19
C ARG A 94 -19.21 7.61 1.69
N ALA A 95 -18.02 8.02 1.31
CA ALA A 95 -17.46 9.32 1.72
C ALA A 95 -17.86 10.47 0.80
N GLY A 96 -18.62 10.19 -0.26
CA GLY A 96 -19.04 11.21 -1.21
C GLY A 96 -18.05 11.45 -2.34
N LEU A 97 -17.25 10.43 -2.67
CA LEU A 97 -16.28 10.47 -3.77
C LEU A 97 -16.62 9.39 -4.77
N ARG A 98 -16.25 9.59 -6.02
CA ARG A 98 -16.40 8.55 -7.04
C ARG A 98 -15.12 8.43 -7.86
N LEU A 99 -14.84 7.21 -8.30
CA LEU A 99 -13.69 6.94 -9.14
C LEU A 99 -13.85 7.60 -10.50
N LEU A 100 -12.83 8.36 -10.89
CA LEU A 100 -12.77 8.99 -12.20
C LEU A 100 -11.91 8.15 -13.16
N GLU A 101 -10.72 7.74 -12.72
CA GLU A 101 -9.82 6.91 -13.51
C GLU A 101 -8.88 6.14 -12.62
N ARG A 102 -8.34 5.05 -13.15
CA ARG A 102 -7.37 4.20 -12.44
C ARG A 102 -6.33 3.69 -13.43
N HIS A 103 -5.07 3.84 -13.05
CA HIS A 103 -3.93 3.37 -13.85
C HIS A 103 -3.04 2.46 -12.99
N ALA A 104 -2.17 1.70 -13.65
CA ALA A 104 -1.23 0.82 -12.97
C ALA A 104 -0.04 1.58 -12.39
N ASP A 105 0.22 2.78 -12.88
CA ASP A 105 1.33 3.63 -12.45
C ASP A 105 1.05 5.09 -12.76
N GLY A 106 2.02 5.95 -12.49
CA GLY A 106 1.90 7.39 -12.76
C GLY A 106 2.01 7.77 -14.23
N SER A 107 2.31 6.81 -15.12
CA SER A 107 2.48 7.04 -16.55
C SER A 107 1.26 6.63 -17.38
N SER A 108 0.12 6.45 -16.74
CA SER A 108 -1.16 6.07 -17.39
C SER A 108 -1.15 4.68 -18.02
N THR A 109 -0.32 3.78 -17.54
CA THR A 109 -0.35 2.37 -17.93
C THR A 109 -1.68 1.76 -17.48
N THR A 110 -2.28 0.95 -18.36
CA THR A 110 -3.60 0.36 -18.07
C THR A 110 -3.57 -0.51 -16.82
N PHE A 111 -4.51 -0.27 -15.91
CA PHE A 111 -4.69 -1.11 -14.72
C PHE A 111 -5.39 -2.41 -15.11
N THR A 112 -4.86 -3.55 -14.64
CA THR A 112 -5.42 -4.88 -14.86
C THR A 112 -5.49 -5.63 -13.53
N PRO A 113 -6.21 -6.77 -13.46
CA PRO A 113 -6.23 -7.58 -12.22
C PRO A 113 -4.86 -8.07 -11.76
N GLU A 114 -3.87 -8.12 -12.66
CA GLU A 114 -2.50 -8.55 -12.35
C GLU A 114 -1.60 -7.39 -11.91
N SER A 115 -2.09 -6.16 -11.98
CA SER A 115 -1.31 -5.00 -11.56
C SER A 115 -1.00 -5.04 -10.08
N GLN A 116 0.25 -4.71 -9.72
CA GLN A 116 0.72 -4.71 -8.33
C GLN A 116 0.72 -3.31 -7.71
N ARG A 117 0.21 -2.35 -8.43
CA ARG A 117 0.11 -0.96 -8.01
C ARG A 117 -1.06 -0.33 -8.73
N HIS A 118 -1.71 0.63 -8.08
CA HIS A 118 -2.69 1.46 -8.77
C HIS A 118 -2.51 2.92 -8.40
N VAL A 119 -2.77 3.77 -9.38
CA VAL A 119 -2.91 5.21 -9.17
C VAL A 119 -4.35 5.53 -9.53
N SER A 120 -5.13 5.87 -8.54
CA SER A 120 -6.57 6.08 -8.69
C SER A 120 -6.91 7.53 -8.43
N VAL A 121 -7.74 8.08 -9.30
CA VAL A 121 -8.19 9.47 -9.20
C VAL A 121 -9.68 9.46 -8.88
N TYR A 122 -10.03 10.16 -7.81
CA TYR A 122 -11.40 10.30 -7.36
C TYR A 122 -11.82 11.76 -7.45
N ARG A 123 -13.12 11.98 -7.62
CA ARG A 123 -13.72 13.31 -7.62
C ARG A 123 -14.92 13.33 -6.69
N PRO A 124 -15.34 14.51 -6.22
CA PRO A 124 -16.61 14.63 -5.49
C PRO A 124 -17.77 14.13 -6.34
N SER A 125 -18.61 13.32 -5.75
CA SER A 125 -19.80 12.82 -6.44
C SER A 125 -20.98 13.75 -6.34
#